data_dfb83e8db46dbe2ac5ebf29a7dfd242a
#
_entry.id   dfb83e8db46dbe2ac5ebf29a7dfd242a
#
_cell.length_a   1.000
_cell.length_b   1.000
_cell.length_c   1.000
_cell.angle_alpha   90.00
_cell.angle_beta   90.00
_cell.angle_gamma   90.00
#
_symmetry.space_group_name_H-M   'P 1'
#
loop_
_entity.id
_entity.type
_entity.pdbx_description
1 polymer ?
#
loop_
_entity_poly.entity_id
_entity_poly.type
_entity_poly.pdbx_seq_one_letter_code
_entity_poly.pdbx_strand_id
1 'polypeptide(L)'
;MNQIARGERLFYDAHQSFHGWFSCHSCHTEGHANGRLNDNAADGGFGAPKKVLSLLGDVDTAPWSWLGERNDLMHSIHESIETTMGEVSTREKTEALHAFMKTLAPAPALRKSLTELERAKGMSIFEKMRCDECHSPPHFTDPESYDVGLTDEVGHTHFNPPSLLGVSQRTQWLHDGRAKSLRSVFEEHRHMIREDLSDLDLSNLLRFLESL
;
A
#
# COMPACT_ATOMS: atom_id res chain seq x y z
N MET A 1 -10.43 15.19 -25.22
CA MET A 1 -9.53 14.25 -24.50
C MET A 1 -10.46 13.41 -23.60
N ASN A 2 -10.31 12.08 -23.59
CA ASN A 2 -11.11 11.24 -22.70
C ASN A 2 -10.64 11.41 -21.25
N GLN A 3 -11.45 10.97 -20.28
CA GLN A 3 -11.18 11.15 -18.84
C GLN A 3 -9.89 10.45 -18.41
N ILE A 4 -9.61 9.24 -18.91
CA ILE A 4 -8.39 8.49 -18.59
C ILE A 4 -7.13 9.27 -19.02
N ALA A 5 -7.06 9.68 -20.29
CA ALA A 5 -5.90 10.45 -20.79
C ALA A 5 -5.75 11.81 -20.10
N ARG A 6 -6.86 12.41 -19.63
CA ARG A 6 -6.82 13.61 -18.81
C ARG A 6 -6.25 13.33 -17.43
N GLY A 7 -6.70 12.25 -16.78
CA GLY A 7 -6.23 11.82 -15.48
C GLY A 7 -4.74 11.45 -15.49
N GLU A 8 -4.30 10.70 -16.50
CA GLU A 8 -2.90 10.38 -16.70
C GLU A 8 -2.05 11.64 -16.77
N ARG A 9 -2.44 12.61 -17.63
CA ARG A 9 -1.73 13.89 -17.71
C ARG A 9 -1.67 14.62 -16.36
N LEU A 10 -2.79 14.70 -15.62
CA LEU A 10 -2.83 15.33 -14.31
C LEU A 10 -1.93 14.63 -13.29
N PHE A 11 -1.84 13.30 -13.35
CA PHE A 11 -0.99 12.50 -12.48
C PHE A 11 0.51 12.82 -12.60
N TYR A 12 0.97 13.15 -13.82
CA TYR A 12 2.36 13.50 -14.10
C TYR A 12 2.63 15.02 -14.08
N ASP A 13 1.59 15.86 -14.02
CA ASP A 13 1.73 17.32 -14.13
C ASP A 13 2.04 17.96 -12.77
N ALA A 14 3.26 18.46 -12.61
CA ALA A 14 3.67 19.15 -11.39
C ALA A 14 2.89 20.45 -11.11
N HIS A 15 2.26 21.08 -12.13
CA HIS A 15 1.39 22.25 -11.92
C HIS A 15 0.13 21.92 -11.11
N GLN A 16 -0.10 20.65 -10.77
CA GLN A 16 -1.13 20.25 -9.82
C GLN A 16 -0.70 20.39 -8.36
N SER A 17 0.47 20.97 -8.09
CA SER A 17 0.94 21.26 -6.73
C SER A 17 1.31 22.74 -6.58
N PHE A 18 1.33 23.19 -5.33
CA PHE A 18 1.76 24.54 -4.96
C PHE A 18 3.14 24.87 -5.58
N HIS A 19 3.20 25.93 -6.36
CA HIS A 19 4.37 26.36 -7.13
C HIS A 19 4.96 25.31 -8.10
N GLY A 20 4.25 24.27 -8.44
CA GLY A 20 4.73 23.24 -9.39
C GLY A 20 5.88 22.40 -8.87
N TRP A 21 5.96 22.15 -7.56
CA TRP A 21 7.10 21.48 -6.94
C TRP A 21 7.15 19.99 -7.23
N PHE A 22 5.99 19.33 -7.30
CA PHE A 22 5.91 17.88 -7.50
C PHE A 22 4.55 17.47 -8.10
N SER A 23 4.46 16.26 -8.55
CA SER A 23 3.22 15.65 -9.05
C SER A 23 2.86 14.42 -8.24
N CYS A 24 1.70 13.81 -8.48
CA CYS A 24 1.33 12.52 -7.89
C CYS A 24 2.41 11.48 -8.15
N HIS A 25 2.97 11.46 -9.38
CA HIS A 25 4.06 10.58 -9.80
C HIS A 25 5.34 10.76 -8.96
N SER A 26 5.60 11.91 -8.37
CA SER A 26 6.80 12.14 -7.56
C SER A 26 6.86 11.25 -6.32
N CYS A 27 5.70 10.93 -5.73
CA CYS A 27 5.56 10.00 -4.62
C CYS A 27 5.12 8.61 -5.10
N HIS A 28 4.16 8.56 -6.01
CA HIS A 28 3.61 7.32 -6.59
C HIS A 28 4.24 7.04 -7.96
N THR A 29 5.56 6.79 -7.97
CA THR A 29 6.33 6.58 -9.20
C THR A 29 5.75 5.44 -10.02
N GLU A 30 5.38 5.72 -11.28
CA GLU A 30 4.67 4.78 -12.18
C GLU A 30 3.41 4.16 -11.58
N GLY A 31 2.68 4.93 -10.74
CA GLY A 31 1.53 4.43 -9.99
C GLY A 31 1.89 3.55 -8.79
N HIS A 32 3.18 3.23 -8.58
CA HIS A 32 3.61 2.40 -7.45
C HIS A 32 3.98 3.30 -6.25
N ALA A 33 5.22 3.23 -5.79
CA ALA A 33 5.75 4.03 -4.68
C ALA A 33 7.22 4.35 -4.93
N ASN A 34 7.68 5.52 -4.45
CA ASN A 34 9.07 5.94 -4.57
C ASN A 34 10.00 5.31 -3.52
N GLY A 35 9.49 4.44 -2.63
CA GLY A 35 10.26 3.80 -1.56
C GLY A 35 10.67 4.72 -0.42
N ARG A 36 10.08 5.90 -0.31
CA ARG A 36 10.39 6.90 0.74
C ARG A 36 9.26 7.01 1.77
N LEU A 37 9.59 7.62 2.88
CA LEU A 37 8.62 8.10 3.86
C LEU A 37 8.13 9.48 3.42
N ASN A 38 6.86 9.73 3.66
CA ASN A 38 6.23 11.02 3.48
C ASN A 38 5.52 11.42 4.78
N ASP A 39 5.66 12.66 5.18
CA ASP A 39 4.98 13.24 6.34
C ASP A 39 3.97 14.27 5.85
N ASN A 40 2.69 13.96 5.97
CA ASN A 40 1.63 14.83 5.45
C ASN A 40 0.36 14.75 6.30
N ALA A 41 -0.48 15.77 6.17
CA ALA A 41 -1.71 15.89 6.94
C ALA A 41 -2.77 14.81 6.61
N ALA A 42 -2.68 14.20 5.43
CA ALA A 42 -3.70 13.24 4.95
C ALA A 42 -3.59 11.85 5.58
N ASP A 43 -2.56 11.59 6.40
CA ASP A 43 -2.31 10.27 7.01
C ASP A 43 -2.15 10.40 8.53
N GLY A 44 -3.15 10.98 9.18
CA GLY A 44 -3.22 11.15 10.63
C GLY A 44 -2.50 12.39 11.18
N GLY A 45 -2.03 13.28 10.30
CA GLY A 45 -1.34 14.51 10.69
C GLY A 45 0.18 14.43 10.59
N PHE A 46 0.82 15.58 10.80
CA PHE A 46 2.28 15.68 10.75
C PHE A 46 2.96 15.09 11.98
N GLY A 47 4.22 14.68 11.81
CA GLY A 47 5.08 14.18 12.88
C GLY A 47 5.21 12.66 12.92
N ALA A 48 4.54 11.95 12.02
CA ALA A 48 4.61 10.50 11.89
C ALA A 48 4.81 10.07 10.43
N PRO A 49 6.03 10.22 9.88
CA PRO A 49 6.30 9.88 8.49
C PRO A 49 5.99 8.43 8.17
N LYS A 50 5.18 8.20 7.15
CA LYS A 50 4.79 6.86 6.70
C LYS A 50 5.26 6.59 5.28
N LYS A 51 5.40 5.32 4.96
CA LYS A 51 5.72 4.88 3.60
C LYS A 51 4.62 5.28 2.64
N VAL A 52 5.03 5.75 1.46
CA VAL A 52 4.10 5.92 0.35
C VAL A 52 3.55 4.55 -0.05
N LEU A 53 2.21 4.44 -0.07
CA LEU A 53 1.50 3.25 -0.52
C LEU A 53 1.45 3.18 -2.04
N SER A 54 1.39 1.97 -2.59
CA SER A 54 1.18 1.76 -4.03
C SER A 54 -0.25 2.09 -4.41
N LEU A 55 -0.45 2.71 -5.58
CA LEU A 55 -1.77 2.89 -6.19
C LEU A 55 -2.09 1.78 -7.20
N LEU A 56 -1.15 0.85 -7.43
CA LEU A 56 -1.35 -0.25 -8.37
C LEU A 56 -2.36 -1.25 -7.81
N GLY A 57 -3.55 -1.30 -8.44
CA GLY A 57 -4.63 -2.21 -8.06
C GLY A 57 -5.35 -1.83 -6.76
N ASP A 58 -5.24 -0.58 -6.31
CA ASP A 58 -5.77 -0.14 -5.03
C ASP A 58 -7.23 0.32 -5.06
N VAL A 59 -7.82 0.51 -6.22
CA VAL A 59 -9.18 1.08 -6.36
C VAL A 59 -10.29 0.25 -5.69
N ASP A 60 -10.05 -1.03 -5.48
CA ASP A 60 -10.98 -1.96 -4.85
C ASP A 60 -10.54 -2.37 -3.42
N THR A 61 -9.62 -1.63 -2.80
CA THR A 61 -9.01 -1.98 -1.49
C THR A 61 -9.32 -0.97 -0.40
N ALA A 62 -10.52 -0.40 -0.42
CA ALA A 62 -10.94 0.50 0.67
C ALA A 62 -10.90 -0.20 2.05
N PRO A 63 -10.61 0.57 3.12
CA PRO A 63 -10.28 2.00 3.17
C PRO A 63 -8.83 2.28 2.77
N TRP A 64 -8.57 3.53 2.36
CA TRP A 64 -7.24 3.98 2.00
C TRP A 64 -6.56 4.70 3.17
N SER A 65 -5.27 4.96 3.06
CA SER A 65 -4.31 5.43 4.06
C SER A 65 -3.82 4.34 5.01
N TRP A 66 -2.71 4.62 5.71
CA TRP A 66 -2.18 3.70 6.73
C TRP A 66 -3.10 3.53 7.93
N LEU A 67 -3.94 4.52 8.23
CA LEU A 67 -4.88 4.47 9.36
C LEU A 67 -6.29 3.96 8.95
N GLY A 68 -6.53 3.77 7.65
CA GLY A 68 -7.83 3.30 7.15
C GLY A 68 -8.95 4.32 7.28
N GLU A 69 -8.64 5.62 7.29
CA GLU A 69 -9.61 6.68 7.51
C GLU A 69 -10.38 7.11 6.26
N ARG A 70 -9.95 6.65 5.09
CA ARG A 70 -10.46 7.08 3.78
C ARG A 70 -11.35 6.01 3.15
N ASN A 71 -12.66 6.15 3.28
CA ASN A 71 -13.65 5.19 2.76
C ASN A 71 -14.18 5.55 1.35
N ASP A 72 -13.85 6.73 0.82
CA ASP A 72 -14.23 7.20 -0.51
C ASP A 72 -12.98 7.62 -1.28
N LEU A 73 -12.67 6.92 -2.37
CA LEU A 73 -11.48 7.20 -3.18
C LEU A 73 -11.53 8.58 -3.84
N MET A 74 -12.71 9.03 -4.27
CA MET A 74 -12.87 10.36 -4.83
C MET A 74 -12.57 11.44 -3.80
N HIS A 75 -13.01 11.23 -2.56
CA HIS A 75 -12.70 12.12 -1.44
C HIS A 75 -11.21 12.07 -1.09
N SER A 76 -10.59 10.88 -1.06
CA SER A 76 -9.15 10.70 -0.83
C SER A 76 -8.29 11.44 -1.87
N ILE A 77 -8.65 11.35 -3.15
CA ILE A 77 -8.00 12.09 -4.23
C ILE A 77 -8.16 13.60 -4.03
N HIS A 78 -9.37 14.05 -3.70
CA HIS A 78 -9.67 15.45 -3.43
C HIS A 78 -8.79 16.01 -2.31
N GLU A 79 -8.77 15.34 -1.16
CA GLU A 79 -7.93 15.74 -0.02
C GLU A 79 -6.43 15.71 -0.35
N SER A 80 -5.96 14.72 -1.11
CA SER A 80 -4.55 14.66 -1.52
C SER A 80 -4.15 15.88 -2.37
N ILE A 81 -5.03 16.36 -3.24
CA ILE A 81 -4.78 17.59 -4.01
C ILE A 81 -4.74 18.81 -3.08
N GLU A 82 -5.68 18.94 -2.14
CA GLU A 82 -5.78 20.13 -1.30
C GLU A 82 -4.77 20.14 -0.16
N THR A 83 -4.61 19.04 0.56
CA THR A 83 -3.79 19.01 1.77
C THR A 83 -2.32 18.64 1.50
N THR A 84 -2.06 17.69 0.60
CA THR A 84 -0.70 17.26 0.30
C THR A 84 -0.08 18.10 -0.80
N MET A 85 -0.83 18.39 -1.87
CA MET A 85 -0.30 19.13 -3.01
C MET A 85 -0.49 20.65 -2.87
N GLY A 86 -1.38 21.12 -1.98
CA GLY A 86 -1.61 22.54 -1.72
C GLY A 86 -2.23 23.28 -2.90
N GLU A 87 -3.06 22.61 -3.70
CA GLU A 87 -3.67 23.13 -4.90
C GLU A 87 -5.21 22.96 -4.84
N VAL A 88 -5.92 23.74 -5.63
CA VAL A 88 -7.39 23.65 -5.69
C VAL A 88 -7.82 22.36 -6.39
N SER A 89 -8.58 21.55 -5.67
CA SER A 89 -9.25 20.40 -6.24
C SER A 89 -10.58 20.79 -6.89
N THR A 90 -10.86 20.22 -8.04
CA THR A 90 -12.17 20.31 -8.68
C THR A 90 -12.71 18.91 -8.97
N ARG A 91 -14.02 18.80 -9.05
CA ARG A 91 -14.68 17.53 -9.37
C ARG A 91 -14.14 16.91 -10.67
N GLU A 92 -13.89 17.74 -11.69
CA GLU A 92 -13.37 17.25 -12.98
C GLU A 92 -11.94 16.72 -12.88
N LYS A 93 -11.08 17.33 -12.03
CA LYS A 93 -9.73 16.80 -11.75
C LYS A 93 -9.83 15.44 -11.05
N THR A 94 -10.65 15.36 -10.01
CA THR A 94 -10.82 14.15 -9.20
C THR A 94 -11.40 12.99 -10.03
N GLU A 95 -12.45 13.25 -10.82
CA GLU A 95 -13.05 12.26 -11.73
C GLU A 95 -12.04 11.76 -12.77
N ALA A 96 -11.21 12.64 -13.31
CA ALA A 96 -10.20 12.26 -14.29
C ALA A 96 -9.09 11.40 -13.66
N LEU A 97 -8.55 11.80 -12.50
CA LEU A 97 -7.56 11.00 -11.77
C LEU A 97 -8.12 9.65 -11.37
N HIS A 98 -9.35 9.58 -10.85
CA HIS A 98 -10.01 8.33 -10.52
C HIS A 98 -10.17 7.42 -11.75
N ALA A 99 -10.56 7.98 -12.91
CA ALA A 99 -10.65 7.23 -14.15
C ALA A 99 -9.29 6.65 -14.60
N PHE A 100 -8.20 7.39 -14.39
CA PHE A 100 -6.85 6.91 -14.64
C PHE A 100 -6.44 5.81 -13.64
N MET A 101 -6.65 6.02 -12.35
CA MET A 101 -6.31 5.03 -11.31
C MET A 101 -6.98 3.68 -11.55
N LYS A 102 -8.21 3.66 -12.06
CA LYS A 102 -8.88 2.41 -12.45
C LYS A 102 -8.17 1.61 -13.56
N THR A 103 -7.23 2.21 -14.27
CA THR A 103 -6.43 1.50 -15.28
C THR A 103 -5.16 0.90 -14.72
N LEU A 104 -4.80 1.24 -13.48
CA LEU A 104 -3.61 0.74 -12.80
C LEU A 104 -3.84 -0.68 -12.30
N ALA A 105 -3.36 -1.66 -13.03
CA ALA A 105 -3.43 -3.06 -12.62
C ALA A 105 -2.58 -3.30 -11.36
N PRO A 106 -2.86 -4.34 -10.56
CA PRO A 106 -2.01 -4.73 -9.45
C PRO A 106 -0.55 -4.92 -9.86
N ALA A 107 0.37 -4.56 -8.97
CA ALA A 107 1.79 -4.76 -9.22
C ALA A 107 2.08 -6.25 -9.46
N PRO A 108 2.78 -6.61 -10.54
CA PRO A 108 3.06 -8.01 -10.83
C PRO A 108 4.03 -8.58 -9.80
N ALA A 109 3.83 -9.84 -9.43
CA ALA A 109 4.77 -10.56 -8.58
C ALA A 109 6.14 -10.70 -9.24
N LEU A 110 7.24 -10.54 -8.48
CA LEU A 110 8.59 -10.82 -8.98
C LEU A 110 8.80 -12.32 -9.20
N ARG A 111 8.25 -13.15 -8.31
CA ARG A 111 8.28 -14.61 -8.46
C ARG A 111 7.01 -15.08 -9.17
N LYS A 112 7.12 -15.39 -10.45
CA LYS A 112 5.94 -15.73 -11.29
C LYS A 112 5.59 -17.23 -11.35
N SER A 113 6.49 -18.12 -10.94
CA SER A 113 6.30 -19.55 -11.11
C SER A 113 6.48 -20.32 -9.81
N LEU A 114 5.38 -20.50 -9.10
CA LEU A 114 5.25 -21.56 -8.12
C LEU A 114 4.50 -22.72 -8.77
N THR A 115 4.93 -23.95 -8.45
CA THR A 115 4.10 -25.12 -8.68
C THR A 115 2.83 -25.02 -7.82
N GLU A 116 1.77 -25.72 -8.21
CA GLU A 116 0.53 -25.79 -7.43
C GLU A 116 0.79 -26.25 -5.99
N LEU A 117 1.69 -27.24 -5.83
CA LEU A 117 2.07 -27.74 -4.51
C LEU A 117 2.80 -26.70 -3.65
N GLU A 118 3.69 -25.90 -4.25
CA GLU A 118 4.40 -24.83 -3.52
C GLU A 118 3.45 -23.73 -3.09
N ARG A 119 2.53 -23.34 -3.98
CA ARG A 119 1.47 -22.36 -3.66
C ARG A 119 0.58 -22.85 -2.53
N ALA A 120 0.09 -24.09 -2.61
CA ALA A 120 -0.75 -24.68 -1.58
C ALA A 120 -0.04 -24.78 -0.21
N LYS A 121 1.25 -25.12 -0.19
CA LYS A 121 2.05 -25.14 1.05
C LYS A 121 2.17 -23.75 1.65
N GLY A 122 2.54 -22.76 0.86
CA GLY A 122 2.66 -21.38 1.33
C GLY A 122 1.33 -20.81 1.83
N MET A 123 0.24 -21.04 1.09
CA MET A 123 -1.12 -20.64 1.50
C MET A 123 -1.54 -21.32 2.80
N SER A 124 -1.28 -22.62 2.96
CA SER A 124 -1.59 -23.35 4.21
C SER A 124 -0.85 -22.79 5.42
N ILE A 125 0.40 -22.33 5.24
CA ILE A 125 1.16 -21.66 6.32
C ILE A 125 0.57 -20.27 6.59
N PHE A 126 0.20 -19.53 5.56
CA PHE A 126 -0.43 -18.21 5.65
C PHE A 126 -1.72 -18.29 6.48
N GLU A 127 -2.60 -19.25 6.20
CA GLU A 127 -3.82 -19.53 6.95
C GLU A 127 -3.53 -20.03 8.38
N LYS A 128 -2.61 -20.98 8.54
CA LYS A 128 -2.21 -21.51 9.86
C LYS A 128 -1.73 -20.40 10.78
N MET A 129 -0.96 -19.44 10.25
CA MET A 129 -0.46 -18.29 10.98
C MET A 129 -1.52 -17.17 11.12
N ARG A 130 -2.72 -17.38 10.58
CA ARG A 130 -3.86 -16.45 10.61
C ARG A 130 -3.56 -15.09 9.95
N CYS A 131 -2.71 -15.10 8.93
CA CYS A 131 -2.41 -13.88 8.17
C CYS A 131 -3.62 -13.42 7.35
N ASP A 132 -4.48 -14.35 6.94
CA ASP A 132 -5.73 -14.15 6.23
C ASP A 132 -6.79 -13.39 7.01
N GLU A 133 -6.66 -13.29 8.34
CA GLU A 133 -7.56 -12.48 9.18
C GLU A 133 -7.46 -10.98 8.89
N CYS A 134 -6.26 -10.50 8.49
CA CYS A 134 -6.00 -9.12 8.14
C CYS A 134 -5.65 -8.95 6.65
N HIS A 135 -5.21 -10.02 6.00
CA HIS A 135 -4.82 -10.02 4.58
C HIS A 135 -5.65 -11.03 3.79
N SER A 136 -6.97 -10.83 3.74
CA SER A 136 -7.90 -11.77 3.09
C SER A 136 -7.85 -11.68 1.56
N PRO A 137 -7.88 -12.82 0.84
CA PRO A 137 -8.03 -12.84 -0.61
C PRO A 137 -9.36 -12.18 -1.06
N PRO A 138 -9.48 -11.67 -2.31
CA PRO A 138 -8.49 -11.80 -3.39
C PRO A 138 -7.41 -10.71 -3.40
N HIS A 139 -7.61 -9.60 -2.69
CA HIS A 139 -6.69 -8.46 -2.67
C HIS A 139 -5.66 -8.56 -1.55
N PHE A 140 -5.75 -9.56 -0.67
CA PHE A 140 -4.87 -9.75 0.48
C PHE A 140 -4.77 -8.48 1.35
N THR A 141 -5.93 -7.94 1.69
CA THR A 141 -6.17 -6.80 2.58
C THR A 141 -7.52 -6.98 3.27
N ASP A 142 -7.81 -6.14 4.23
CA ASP A 142 -9.08 -6.13 4.98
C ASP A 142 -9.50 -4.67 5.26
N PRO A 143 -10.80 -4.35 5.34
CA PRO A 143 -11.26 -2.97 5.56
C PRO A 143 -11.04 -2.44 6.99
N GLU A 144 -10.68 -3.28 7.93
CA GLU A 144 -10.47 -2.87 9.32
C GLU A 144 -9.03 -2.41 9.57
N SER A 145 -8.81 -1.71 10.67
CA SER A 145 -7.47 -1.35 11.16
C SER A 145 -7.16 -2.15 12.43
N TYR A 146 -5.91 -2.63 12.54
CA TYR A 146 -5.51 -3.57 13.56
C TYR A 146 -4.33 -3.05 14.38
N ASP A 147 -4.33 -3.35 15.69
CA ASP A 147 -3.14 -3.22 16.52
C ASP A 147 -2.17 -4.37 16.18
N VAL A 148 -1.09 -4.02 15.52
CA VAL A 148 -0.06 -4.97 15.07
C VAL A 148 1.20 -4.92 15.94
N GLY A 149 1.08 -4.38 17.17
CA GLY A 149 2.20 -4.22 18.09
C GLY A 149 3.20 -3.15 17.68
N LEU A 150 2.80 -2.23 16.81
CA LEU A 150 3.59 -1.11 16.36
C LEU A 150 2.92 0.20 16.78
N THR A 151 3.75 1.22 17.00
CA THR A 151 3.26 2.57 17.30
C THR A 151 4.01 3.54 16.40
N ASP A 152 3.31 4.51 15.82
CA ASP A 152 3.95 5.62 15.12
C ASP A 152 4.39 6.73 16.09
N GLU A 153 5.06 7.75 15.58
CA GLU A 153 5.69 8.81 16.37
C GLU A 153 4.67 9.70 17.10
N VAL A 154 3.41 9.69 16.68
CA VAL A 154 2.31 10.46 17.32
C VAL A 154 1.35 9.59 18.13
N GLY A 155 1.62 8.30 18.23
CA GLY A 155 0.92 7.38 19.14
C GLY A 155 -0.20 6.56 18.51
N HIS A 156 -0.36 6.52 17.18
CA HIS A 156 -1.30 5.59 16.56
C HIS A 156 -0.75 4.16 16.64
N THR A 157 -1.62 3.22 16.99
CA THR A 157 -1.29 1.79 17.16
C THR A 157 -2.06 0.89 16.20
N HIS A 158 -3.12 1.41 15.58
CA HIS A 158 -3.96 0.67 14.64
C HIS A 158 -3.65 1.08 13.21
N PHE A 159 -3.35 0.09 12.37
CA PHE A 159 -3.00 0.30 10.97
C PHE A 159 -3.87 -0.57 10.06
N ASN A 160 -4.27 0.01 8.94
CA ASN A 160 -4.96 -0.72 7.88
C ASN A 160 -3.96 -1.61 7.15
N PRO A 161 -4.25 -2.90 6.94
CA PRO A 161 -3.36 -3.82 6.26
C PRO A 161 -3.28 -3.49 4.76
N PRO A 162 -2.13 -3.03 4.25
CA PRO A 162 -2.00 -2.79 2.82
C PRO A 162 -2.08 -4.10 2.04
N SER A 163 -2.68 -4.07 0.85
CA SER A 163 -2.71 -5.24 -0.05
C SER A 163 -1.32 -5.86 -0.20
N LEU A 164 -1.23 -7.19 -0.15
CA LEU A 164 0.02 -7.92 -0.37
C LEU A 164 0.31 -8.21 -1.85
N LEU A 165 -0.60 -7.84 -2.76
CA LEU A 165 -0.33 -7.97 -4.19
C LEU A 165 0.90 -7.14 -4.57
N GLY A 166 1.86 -7.75 -5.24
CA GLY A 166 3.13 -7.13 -5.60
C GLY A 166 4.04 -6.82 -4.40
N VAL A 167 3.81 -7.41 -3.22
CA VAL A 167 4.61 -7.17 -2.01
C VAL A 167 6.11 -7.40 -2.23
N SER A 168 6.48 -8.28 -3.15
CA SER A 168 7.87 -8.55 -3.53
C SER A 168 8.59 -7.39 -4.22
N GLN A 169 7.86 -6.42 -4.78
CA GLN A 169 8.45 -5.24 -5.40
C GLN A 169 8.81 -4.15 -4.40
N ARG A 170 8.38 -4.27 -3.16
CA ARG A 170 8.70 -3.30 -2.12
C ARG A 170 10.15 -3.44 -1.67
N THR A 171 10.76 -2.32 -1.29
CA THR A 171 12.13 -2.28 -0.75
C THR A 171 12.17 -2.12 0.77
N GLN A 172 11.03 -1.79 1.36
CA GLN A 172 10.84 -1.60 2.80
C GLN A 172 9.42 -2.01 3.16
N TRP A 173 9.20 -2.51 4.36
CA TRP A 173 7.92 -2.98 4.88
C TRP A 173 7.60 -2.33 6.22
N LEU A 174 6.36 -2.49 6.68
CA LEU A 174 5.74 -1.81 7.81
C LEU A 174 5.50 -0.32 7.51
N HIS A 175 4.71 0.37 8.33
CA HIS A 175 4.26 1.74 8.06
C HIS A 175 5.42 2.75 7.93
N ASP A 176 6.46 2.57 8.72
CA ASP A 176 7.65 3.44 8.78
C ASP A 176 8.87 2.89 8.00
N GLY A 177 8.71 1.76 7.33
CA GLY A 177 9.78 1.16 6.54
C GLY A 177 10.93 0.60 7.35
N ARG A 178 10.73 0.29 8.64
CA ARG A 178 11.78 -0.27 9.51
C ARG A 178 12.26 -1.64 9.05
N ALA A 179 11.39 -2.49 8.55
CA ALA A 179 11.79 -3.77 7.97
C ALA A 179 12.42 -3.58 6.58
N LYS A 180 13.63 -4.09 6.38
CA LYS A 180 14.43 -3.91 5.16
C LYS A 180 14.41 -5.12 4.24
N SER A 181 13.75 -6.19 4.64
CA SER A 181 13.46 -7.37 3.83
C SER A 181 12.12 -7.96 4.25
N LEU A 182 11.47 -8.68 3.35
CA LEU A 182 10.25 -9.39 3.70
C LEU A 182 10.50 -10.43 4.83
N ARG A 183 11.69 -11.02 4.88
CA ARG A 183 12.11 -11.93 5.95
C ARG A 183 12.20 -11.19 7.30
N SER A 184 12.76 -9.99 7.34
CA SER A 184 12.91 -9.22 8.58
C SER A 184 11.57 -8.80 9.21
N VAL A 185 10.50 -8.73 8.42
CA VAL A 185 9.12 -8.53 8.93
C VAL A 185 8.77 -9.60 9.96
N PHE A 186 9.20 -10.84 9.73
CA PHE A 186 8.89 -11.98 10.59
C PHE A 186 9.98 -12.24 11.64
N GLU A 187 11.24 -12.26 11.26
CA GLU A 187 12.35 -12.63 12.15
C GLU A 187 12.71 -11.51 13.14
N GLU A 188 12.80 -10.27 12.69
CA GLU A 188 13.24 -9.14 13.51
C GLU A 188 12.07 -8.40 14.15
N HIS A 189 11.01 -8.17 13.37
CA HIS A 189 9.86 -7.37 13.83
C HIS A 189 8.69 -8.22 14.32
N ARG A 190 8.75 -9.56 14.17
CA ARG A 190 7.76 -10.54 14.65
C ARG A 190 6.31 -10.13 14.34
N HIS A 191 6.10 -9.54 13.15
CA HIS A 191 4.80 -9.04 12.74
C HIS A 191 3.74 -10.13 12.82
N MET A 192 2.84 -10.01 13.81
CA MET A 192 1.74 -10.93 14.12
C MET A 192 2.15 -12.41 14.30
N ILE A 193 3.44 -12.69 14.53
CA ILE A 193 3.93 -14.06 14.80
C ILE A 193 3.51 -14.48 16.20
N ARG A 194 2.60 -15.44 16.26
CA ARG A 194 2.05 -16.01 17.50
C ARG A 194 2.75 -17.27 17.97
N GLU A 195 3.35 -18.01 17.04
CA GLU A 195 4.16 -19.21 17.28
C GLU A 195 5.39 -19.20 16.39
N ASP A 196 6.45 -19.88 16.81
CA ASP A 196 7.68 -19.90 16.03
C ASP A 196 7.49 -20.70 14.73
N LEU A 197 7.93 -20.11 13.62
CA LEU A 197 7.99 -20.78 12.32
C LEU A 197 9.31 -21.52 12.18
N SER A 198 9.28 -22.74 11.66
CA SER A 198 10.50 -23.38 11.20
C SER A 198 11.10 -22.62 10.00
N ASP A 199 12.41 -22.73 9.79
CA ASP A 199 13.08 -22.12 8.62
C ASP A 199 12.45 -22.55 7.30
N LEU A 200 11.99 -23.79 7.23
CA LEU A 200 11.31 -24.34 6.05
C LEU A 200 9.94 -23.70 5.85
N ASP A 201 9.15 -23.56 6.91
CA ASP A 201 7.83 -22.92 6.83
C ASP A 201 7.96 -21.44 6.49
N LEU A 202 8.88 -20.73 7.12
CA LEU A 202 9.17 -19.34 6.77
C LEU A 202 9.59 -19.21 5.30
N SER A 203 10.46 -20.09 4.81
CA SER A 203 10.87 -20.08 3.41
C SER A 203 9.69 -20.33 2.45
N ASN A 204 8.79 -21.26 2.78
CA ASN A 204 7.59 -21.52 1.97
C ASN A 204 6.61 -20.34 2.01
N LEU A 205 6.41 -19.72 3.18
CA LEU A 205 5.59 -18.51 3.33
C LEU A 205 6.15 -17.36 2.49
N LEU A 206 7.45 -17.07 2.59
CA LEU A 206 8.10 -16.00 1.82
C LEU A 206 7.95 -16.23 0.31
N ARG A 207 8.16 -17.47 -0.17
CA ARG A 207 7.95 -17.79 -1.59
C ARG A 207 6.52 -17.57 -2.05
N PHE A 208 5.55 -17.90 -1.21
CA PHE A 208 4.14 -17.63 -1.47
C PHE A 208 3.88 -16.10 -1.56
N LEU A 209 4.30 -15.34 -0.56
CA LEU A 209 4.15 -13.89 -0.55
C LEU A 209 4.83 -13.22 -1.75
N GLU A 210 6.03 -13.67 -2.13
CA GLU A 210 6.74 -13.19 -3.32
C GLU A 210 6.02 -13.52 -4.63
N SER A 211 5.03 -14.38 -4.61
CA SER A 211 4.23 -14.78 -5.78
C SER A 211 2.87 -14.08 -5.89
N LEU A 212 2.53 -13.22 -4.94
CA LEU A 212 1.31 -12.44 -4.92
C LEU A 212 1.36 -11.19 -5.79
#